data_5c5f22e17f9d32f872041b3fd16e0d5b
#
_entry.id   5c5f22e17f9d32f872041b3fd16e0d5b
#
_cell.length_a   1.000
_cell.length_b   1.000
_cell.length_c   1.000
_cell.angle_alpha   90.00
_cell.angle_beta   90.00
_cell.angle_gamma   90.00
#
_symmetry.space_group_name_H-M   'P 1'
#
loop_
_entity.id
_entity.type
_entity.pdbx_description
1 polymer ?
#
loop_
_entity_poly.entity_id
_entity_poly.type
_entity_poly.pdbx_seq_one_letter_code
_entity_poly.pdbx_strand_id
1 'polypeptide(L)'
;MKIKKIINLTIIVLCLCLVTGVGVFIYNAQSSYNISRDFVSIPLKFNPDESTSTYQTSNAQVTVYGGFVKGRQKGKDGNESLVIRALSPLPKVIVKGDSDAIISLLIENINPDFYAKSIAGSNLSMTKVAVNTLKLSIVVSSGKTIKIEPLQSDSTGKYQYIILGDNRDGYDTFDNIIQQVNGKNPVFVIDNGDLVFSGKPNQYRLFNQMLSKISTTVCTTLGNHDIRGNGRDTYTMLYGPAYYSFDIEDSHFVFMDSSPGWSEKQAISDQQYTWLEKDLKKSQGKRIFVVTHIPPHDPRSGVTPNEIPNYVNEVKSGDNWAEQKLNNYNETKDMEHGFQDPQEAAKFENLMSTYHVDTVYLSHIHSYLEYTKDGVRYLISGGAGAELLTKNSYYHYMIAKIGDIKSVTMVELPSPANNYLTRYAATAQLFGSAMYEENSVAVVLVIVGFVLFILLLIIKIYLRKKQPLDNVWKWLSDIGKYAVKRFKELFRNRDKN
;
A
#
# COMPACT_ATOMS: atom_id res chain seq x y z
N MET A 1 40.94 -5.55 -41.39
CA MET A 1 40.25 -4.23 -41.32
C MET A 1 38.73 -4.38 -41.34
N LYS A 2 38.13 -5.23 -42.20
CA LYS A 2 36.63 -5.43 -42.30
C LYS A 2 35.98 -5.94 -40.99
N ILE A 3 36.57 -6.96 -40.33
CA ILE A 3 36.01 -7.56 -39.10
C ILE A 3 35.88 -6.54 -37.95
N LYS A 4 36.89 -5.71 -37.71
CA LYS A 4 36.86 -4.66 -36.67
C LYS A 4 35.79 -3.61 -36.93
N LYS A 5 35.52 -3.26 -38.21
CA LYS A 5 34.44 -2.32 -38.55
C LYS A 5 33.08 -2.94 -38.32
N ILE A 6 32.90 -4.23 -38.65
CA ILE A 6 31.64 -4.97 -38.41
C ILE A 6 31.37 -5.06 -36.92
N ILE A 7 32.33 -5.47 -36.09
CA ILE A 7 32.18 -5.54 -34.63
C ILE A 7 31.80 -4.17 -34.04
N ASN A 8 32.45 -3.08 -34.46
CA ASN A 8 32.13 -1.75 -33.97
C ASN A 8 30.69 -1.34 -34.36
N LEU A 9 30.29 -1.61 -35.61
CA LEU A 9 28.93 -1.31 -36.06
C LEU A 9 27.88 -2.12 -35.28
N THR A 10 28.12 -3.40 -35.07
CA THR A 10 27.21 -4.28 -34.29
C THR A 10 27.10 -3.80 -32.84
N ILE A 11 28.20 -3.39 -32.21
CA ILE A 11 28.18 -2.83 -30.85
C ILE A 11 27.33 -1.55 -30.82
N ILE A 12 27.50 -0.64 -31.77
CA ILE A 12 26.71 0.62 -31.85
C ILE A 12 25.22 0.32 -32.02
N VAL A 13 24.87 -0.59 -32.93
CA VAL A 13 23.45 -0.97 -33.17
C VAL A 13 22.87 -1.60 -31.92
N LEU A 14 23.57 -2.54 -31.26
CA LEU A 14 23.13 -3.13 -30.01
C LEU A 14 22.95 -2.09 -28.87
N CYS A 15 23.86 -1.13 -28.74
CA CYS A 15 23.72 -0.04 -27.80
C CYS A 15 22.47 0.79 -28.08
N LEU A 16 22.24 1.16 -29.32
CA LEU A 16 21.05 1.93 -29.71
C LEU A 16 19.77 1.14 -29.43
N CYS A 17 19.72 -0.13 -29.79
CA CYS A 17 18.56 -1.00 -29.52
C CYS A 17 18.31 -1.16 -28.02
N LEU A 18 19.34 -1.36 -27.22
CA LEU A 18 19.21 -1.47 -25.76
C LEU A 18 18.74 -0.15 -25.13
N VAL A 19 19.34 0.99 -25.49
CA VAL A 19 18.96 2.30 -24.97
C VAL A 19 17.52 2.64 -25.38
N THR A 20 17.16 2.42 -26.65
CA THR A 20 15.81 2.67 -27.12
C THR A 20 14.81 1.72 -26.47
N GLY A 21 15.12 0.43 -26.40
CA GLY A 21 14.27 -0.59 -25.76
C GLY A 21 14.04 -0.28 -24.28
N VAL A 22 15.09 0.02 -23.53
CA VAL A 22 14.99 0.40 -22.12
C VAL A 22 14.23 1.72 -21.96
N GLY A 23 14.47 2.71 -22.84
CA GLY A 23 13.77 4.00 -22.79
C GLY A 23 12.27 3.86 -23.02
N VAL A 24 11.86 3.13 -24.06
CA VAL A 24 10.43 2.82 -24.35
C VAL A 24 9.80 2.06 -23.21
N PHE A 25 10.53 1.12 -22.63
CA PHE A 25 10.09 0.31 -21.53
C PHE A 25 9.84 1.15 -20.25
N ILE A 26 10.81 2.01 -19.87
CA ILE A 26 10.63 2.93 -18.74
C ILE A 26 9.46 3.89 -18.99
N TYR A 27 9.34 4.43 -20.21
CA TYR A 27 8.23 5.31 -20.56
C TYR A 27 6.87 4.61 -20.42
N ASN A 28 6.72 3.41 -20.96
CA ASN A 28 5.49 2.63 -20.84
C ASN A 28 5.19 2.27 -19.37
N ALA A 29 6.19 1.90 -18.58
CA ALA A 29 6.05 1.61 -17.17
C ALA A 29 5.61 2.83 -16.36
N GLN A 30 6.07 4.03 -16.72
CA GLN A 30 5.70 5.27 -16.04
C GLN A 30 4.34 5.83 -16.45
N SER A 31 3.91 5.56 -17.69
CA SER A 31 2.66 6.09 -18.26
C SER A 31 1.46 5.15 -18.15
N SER A 32 1.67 3.87 -17.83
CA SER A 32 0.60 2.89 -17.78
C SER A 32 -0.08 2.87 -16.41
N TYR A 33 -1.34 3.30 -16.37
CA TYR A 33 -2.22 3.16 -15.21
C TYR A 33 -2.75 1.73 -15.05
N ASN A 34 -2.69 0.91 -16.10
CA ASN A 34 -3.19 -0.45 -16.07
C ASN A 34 -2.19 -1.37 -15.35
N ILE A 35 -2.61 -1.98 -14.26
CA ILE A 35 -1.83 -2.97 -13.51
C ILE A 35 -1.67 -4.25 -14.33
N SER A 36 -2.63 -4.55 -15.21
CA SER A 36 -2.50 -5.59 -16.23
C SER A 36 -3.14 -5.12 -17.54
N ARG A 37 -2.70 -5.69 -18.68
CA ARG A 37 -3.29 -5.41 -20.01
C ARG A 37 -4.78 -5.77 -20.08
N ASP A 38 -5.23 -6.67 -19.23
CA ASP A 38 -6.56 -7.27 -19.25
C ASP A 38 -7.51 -6.63 -18.22
N PHE A 39 -7.06 -5.57 -17.53
CA PHE A 39 -7.86 -4.84 -16.55
C PHE A 39 -8.36 -3.50 -17.12
N VAL A 40 -9.65 -3.26 -17.01
CA VAL A 40 -10.31 -2.00 -17.36
C VAL A 40 -10.96 -1.43 -16.09
N SER A 41 -10.50 -0.26 -15.65
CA SER A 41 -11.07 0.42 -14.50
C SER A 41 -12.50 0.90 -14.76
N ILE A 42 -13.30 0.92 -13.71
CA ILE A 42 -14.64 1.52 -13.70
C ILE A 42 -14.57 2.76 -12.80
N PRO A 43 -15.17 3.90 -13.18
CA PRO A 43 -15.26 5.06 -12.31
C PRO A 43 -15.88 4.69 -10.96
N LEU A 44 -15.24 5.12 -9.87
CA LEU A 44 -15.68 4.81 -8.54
C LEU A 44 -17.11 5.34 -8.29
N LYS A 45 -18.00 4.44 -7.90
CA LYS A 45 -19.33 4.75 -7.38
C LYS A 45 -19.43 4.16 -5.98
N PHE A 46 -19.34 5.00 -4.98
CA PHE A 46 -19.35 4.59 -3.57
C PHE A 46 -20.21 5.56 -2.75
N ASN A 47 -21.08 4.98 -1.94
CA ASN A 47 -21.87 5.73 -0.96
C ASN A 47 -21.21 5.59 0.42
N PRO A 48 -20.55 6.61 0.96
CA PRO A 48 -19.86 6.54 2.24
C PRO A 48 -20.83 6.40 3.43
N ASP A 49 -22.06 6.89 3.32
CA ASP A 49 -23.08 6.79 4.40
C ASP A 49 -23.53 5.35 4.70
N GLU A 50 -23.40 4.48 3.71
CA GLU A 50 -23.81 3.06 3.78
C GLU A 50 -22.64 2.10 3.56
N SER A 51 -21.45 2.64 3.27
CA SER A 51 -20.27 1.89 2.85
C SER A 51 -20.58 0.92 1.70
N THR A 52 -21.29 1.40 0.67
CA THR A 52 -21.78 0.57 -0.44
C THR A 52 -21.35 1.06 -1.81
N SER A 53 -21.27 0.10 -2.73
CA SER A 53 -21.06 0.34 -4.16
C SER A 53 -21.99 -0.55 -4.97
N THR A 54 -22.69 0.00 -5.96
CA THR A 54 -23.60 -0.76 -6.82
C THR A 54 -23.19 -0.62 -8.28
N TYR A 55 -23.16 -1.73 -8.99
CA TYR A 55 -22.84 -1.78 -10.41
C TYR A 55 -23.86 -2.63 -11.16
N GLN A 56 -24.32 -2.12 -12.32
CA GLN A 56 -25.23 -2.81 -13.21
C GLN A 56 -24.44 -3.47 -14.35
N THR A 57 -24.51 -4.78 -14.45
CA THR A 57 -24.08 -5.54 -15.63
C THR A 57 -25.24 -5.69 -16.61
N SER A 58 -25.02 -6.34 -17.75
CA SER A 58 -26.10 -6.68 -18.71
C SER A 58 -27.15 -7.65 -18.14
N ASN A 59 -26.78 -8.47 -17.14
CA ASN A 59 -27.59 -9.60 -16.69
C ASN A 59 -27.88 -9.59 -15.18
N ALA A 60 -27.25 -8.68 -14.43
CA ALA A 60 -27.43 -8.63 -12.98
C ALA A 60 -27.00 -7.30 -12.40
N GLN A 61 -27.60 -6.92 -11.28
CA GLN A 61 -27.14 -5.86 -10.40
C GLN A 61 -26.25 -6.47 -9.31
N VAL A 62 -25.05 -5.91 -9.11
CA VAL A 62 -24.08 -6.30 -8.08
C VAL A 62 -23.96 -5.16 -7.07
N THR A 63 -24.32 -5.42 -5.81
CA THR A 63 -24.15 -4.47 -4.69
C THR A 63 -23.13 -5.02 -3.72
N VAL A 64 -22.15 -4.19 -3.37
CA VAL A 64 -21.04 -4.52 -2.46
C VAL A 64 -21.15 -3.65 -1.21
N TYR A 65 -21.16 -4.26 -0.04
CA TYR A 65 -21.08 -3.61 1.27
C TYR A 65 -19.66 -3.80 1.83
N GLY A 66 -19.05 -2.75 2.35
CA GLY A 66 -17.67 -2.78 2.84
C GLY A 66 -16.64 -3.03 1.73
N GLY A 67 -16.95 -2.59 0.52
CA GLY A 67 -16.10 -2.70 -0.66
C GLY A 67 -16.65 -1.95 -1.85
N PHE A 68 -15.97 -1.98 -2.99
CA PHE A 68 -16.42 -1.30 -4.20
C PHE A 68 -16.10 -2.10 -5.47
N VAL A 69 -16.81 -1.79 -6.53
CA VAL A 69 -16.54 -2.33 -7.86
C VAL A 69 -15.43 -1.50 -8.50
N LYS A 70 -14.27 -2.12 -8.66
CA LYS A 70 -13.04 -1.49 -9.15
C LYS A 70 -12.93 -1.47 -10.67
N GLY A 71 -13.38 -2.55 -11.32
CA GLY A 71 -13.21 -2.68 -12.77
C GLY A 71 -13.64 -4.03 -13.29
N ARG A 72 -13.16 -4.34 -14.49
CA ARG A 72 -13.35 -5.62 -15.17
C ARG A 72 -12.00 -6.17 -15.58
N GLN A 73 -11.81 -7.47 -15.46
CA GLN A 73 -10.60 -8.16 -15.84
C GLN A 73 -10.91 -9.35 -16.73
N LYS A 74 -10.20 -9.46 -17.84
CA LYS A 74 -10.29 -10.60 -18.75
C LYS A 74 -9.34 -11.69 -18.28
N GLY A 75 -9.87 -12.89 -18.04
CA GLY A 75 -9.08 -14.06 -17.67
C GLY A 75 -8.33 -14.66 -18.86
N LYS A 76 -7.36 -15.54 -18.59
CA LYS A 76 -6.65 -16.32 -19.64
C LYS A 76 -7.59 -17.21 -20.47
N ASP A 77 -8.72 -17.59 -19.89
CA ASP A 77 -9.81 -18.32 -20.51
C ASP A 77 -10.71 -17.46 -21.44
N GLY A 78 -10.39 -16.17 -21.56
CA GLY A 78 -11.14 -15.19 -22.35
C GLY A 78 -12.41 -14.67 -21.66
N ASN A 79 -12.78 -15.21 -20.49
CA ASN A 79 -13.96 -14.78 -19.75
C ASN A 79 -13.66 -13.50 -18.95
N GLU A 80 -14.64 -12.59 -18.91
CA GLU A 80 -14.53 -11.34 -18.16
C GLU A 80 -15.08 -11.54 -16.74
N SER A 81 -14.34 -11.06 -15.74
CA SER A 81 -14.76 -11.02 -14.33
C SER A 81 -14.92 -9.57 -13.87
N LEU A 82 -15.97 -9.29 -13.12
CA LEU A 82 -16.12 -8.02 -12.40
C LEU A 82 -15.18 -8.04 -11.19
N VAL A 83 -14.33 -7.04 -11.09
CA VAL A 83 -13.35 -6.93 -10.01
C VAL A 83 -13.91 -6.09 -8.87
N ILE A 84 -13.98 -6.68 -7.69
CA ILE A 84 -14.41 -6.06 -6.44
C ILE A 84 -13.20 -5.96 -5.51
N ARG A 85 -12.99 -4.79 -4.92
CA ARG A 85 -12.00 -4.61 -3.85
C ARG A 85 -12.68 -4.40 -2.51
N ALA A 86 -12.25 -5.16 -1.53
CA ALA A 86 -12.68 -5.00 -0.14
C ALA A 86 -12.09 -3.72 0.49
N LEU A 87 -12.90 -3.02 1.26
CA LEU A 87 -12.54 -1.90 2.15
C LEU A 87 -12.71 -2.28 3.63
N SER A 88 -13.34 -3.42 3.89
CA SER A 88 -13.52 -3.98 5.23
C SER A 88 -13.08 -5.45 5.24
N PRO A 89 -12.75 -6.02 6.40
CA PRO A 89 -12.35 -7.43 6.49
C PRO A 89 -13.45 -8.42 6.11
N LEU A 90 -14.71 -8.00 6.19
CA LEU A 90 -15.89 -8.83 5.99
C LEU A 90 -16.85 -8.24 4.93
N PRO A 91 -16.39 -7.99 3.69
CA PRO A 91 -17.25 -7.42 2.66
C PRO A 91 -18.35 -8.41 2.26
N LYS A 92 -19.56 -7.89 2.06
CA LYS A 92 -20.74 -8.63 1.62
C LYS A 92 -21.09 -8.27 0.20
N VAL A 93 -21.38 -9.28 -0.63
CA VAL A 93 -21.79 -9.07 -2.02
C VAL A 93 -23.19 -9.62 -2.25
N ILE A 94 -24.06 -8.80 -2.83
CA ILE A 94 -25.40 -9.18 -3.24
C ILE A 94 -25.50 -9.11 -4.76
N VAL A 95 -25.88 -10.22 -5.39
CA VAL A 95 -26.09 -10.31 -6.82
C VAL A 95 -27.56 -10.58 -7.08
N LYS A 96 -28.25 -9.63 -7.74
CA LYS A 96 -29.64 -9.75 -8.17
C LYS A 96 -29.68 -9.99 -9.66
N GLY A 97 -30.14 -11.17 -10.09
CA GLY A 97 -30.23 -11.53 -11.50
C GLY A 97 -31.38 -10.81 -12.21
N ASP A 98 -31.11 -10.24 -13.37
CA ASP A 98 -32.09 -9.67 -14.30
C ASP A 98 -32.47 -10.66 -15.40
N SER A 99 -31.57 -11.57 -15.72
CA SER A 99 -31.75 -12.66 -16.68
C SER A 99 -30.91 -13.88 -16.27
N ASP A 100 -31.17 -15.02 -16.89
CA ASP A 100 -30.36 -16.22 -16.66
C ASP A 100 -28.97 -16.04 -17.28
N ALA A 101 -27.94 -16.14 -16.43
CA ALA A 101 -26.55 -15.95 -16.83
C ALA A 101 -25.57 -16.53 -15.82
N ILE A 102 -24.30 -16.60 -16.20
CA ILE A 102 -23.19 -16.83 -15.30
C ILE A 102 -22.45 -15.50 -15.09
N ILE A 103 -22.38 -15.05 -13.84
CA ILE A 103 -21.63 -13.86 -13.43
C ILE A 103 -20.31 -14.30 -12.81
N SER A 104 -19.19 -13.80 -13.33
CA SER A 104 -17.86 -14.01 -12.76
C SER A 104 -17.44 -12.81 -11.94
N LEU A 105 -17.11 -13.03 -10.66
CA LEU A 105 -16.58 -12.02 -9.76
C LEU A 105 -15.16 -12.38 -9.35
N LEU A 106 -14.29 -11.37 -9.26
CA LEU A 106 -12.97 -11.46 -8.66
C LEU A 106 -12.97 -10.56 -7.45
N ILE A 107 -12.95 -11.12 -6.23
CA ILE A 107 -12.94 -10.35 -5.00
C ILE A 107 -11.51 -10.35 -4.46
N GLU A 108 -10.88 -9.18 -4.49
CA GLU A 108 -9.51 -8.95 -4.04
C GLU A 108 -9.46 -8.26 -2.66
N ASN A 109 -8.30 -8.35 -2.01
CA ASN A 109 -8.04 -7.73 -0.72
C ASN A 109 -8.91 -8.30 0.40
N ILE A 110 -9.06 -9.62 0.45
CA ILE A 110 -9.81 -10.35 1.48
C ILE A 110 -8.98 -11.47 2.08
N ASN A 111 -9.42 -12.01 3.21
CA ASN A 111 -9.00 -13.34 3.64
C ASN A 111 -9.94 -14.38 3.01
N PRO A 112 -9.48 -15.17 2.03
CA PRO A 112 -10.31 -16.17 1.36
C PRO A 112 -10.91 -17.22 2.29
N ASP A 113 -10.25 -17.52 3.40
CA ASP A 113 -10.66 -18.57 4.32
C ASP A 113 -11.94 -18.22 5.08
N PHE A 114 -12.27 -16.90 5.18
CA PHE A 114 -13.53 -16.43 5.75
C PHE A 114 -14.76 -16.79 4.90
N TYR A 115 -14.56 -17.12 3.64
CA TYR A 115 -15.63 -17.49 2.70
C TYR A 115 -15.80 -19.00 2.51
N ALA A 116 -14.83 -19.80 2.94
CA ALA A 116 -14.78 -21.25 2.64
C ALA A 116 -16.00 -22.05 3.15
N LYS A 117 -16.66 -21.59 4.22
CA LYS A 117 -17.83 -22.26 4.83
C LYS A 117 -19.18 -21.61 4.51
N SER A 118 -19.19 -20.37 3.96
CA SER A 118 -20.43 -19.59 3.77
C SER A 118 -21.24 -19.98 2.52
N ILE A 119 -20.69 -20.86 1.69
CA ILE A 119 -21.21 -21.10 0.34
C ILE A 119 -21.50 -22.58 0.16
N ALA A 120 -22.67 -23.00 0.63
CA ALA A 120 -23.23 -24.32 0.32
C ALA A 120 -24.38 -24.15 -0.66
N GLY A 121 -24.17 -24.41 -1.97
CA GLY A 121 -25.23 -24.39 -2.98
C GLY A 121 -24.71 -24.73 -4.37
N SER A 122 -25.55 -25.35 -5.20
CA SER A 122 -25.22 -25.78 -6.57
C SER A 122 -25.00 -24.62 -7.57
N ASN A 123 -25.33 -23.37 -7.19
CA ASN A 123 -25.32 -22.21 -8.07
C ASN A 123 -24.06 -21.34 -7.95
N LEU A 124 -23.09 -21.74 -7.14
CA LEU A 124 -21.90 -20.96 -6.86
C LEU A 124 -20.66 -21.84 -6.78
N SER A 125 -19.67 -21.54 -7.59
CA SER A 125 -18.33 -22.12 -7.48
C SER A 125 -17.32 -21.07 -7.01
N MET A 126 -16.35 -21.49 -6.22
CA MET A 126 -15.35 -20.64 -5.62
C MET A 126 -13.95 -21.20 -5.81
N THR A 127 -13.01 -20.35 -6.20
CA THR A 127 -11.59 -20.72 -6.37
C THR A 127 -10.70 -19.65 -5.76
N LYS A 128 -9.78 -20.05 -4.87
CA LYS A 128 -8.72 -19.16 -4.37
C LYS A 128 -7.68 -18.99 -5.49
N VAL A 129 -7.54 -17.78 -6.03
CA VAL A 129 -6.63 -17.48 -7.15
C VAL A 129 -5.35 -16.79 -6.70
N ALA A 130 -5.37 -16.16 -5.51
CA ALA A 130 -4.20 -15.62 -4.84
C ALA A 130 -4.39 -15.71 -3.31
N VAL A 131 -3.36 -15.35 -2.54
CA VAL A 131 -3.42 -15.42 -1.06
C VAL A 131 -4.56 -14.60 -0.47
N ASN A 132 -4.96 -13.52 -1.15
CA ASN A 132 -6.00 -12.57 -0.72
C ASN A 132 -7.08 -12.34 -1.77
N THR A 133 -7.29 -13.28 -2.71
CA THR A 133 -8.22 -13.09 -3.83
C THR A 133 -9.01 -14.37 -4.13
N LEU A 134 -10.33 -14.21 -4.23
CA LEU A 134 -11.26 -15.26 -4.66
C LEU A 134 -11.84 -14.96 -6.03
N LYS A 135 -11.94 -16.00 -6.87
CA LYS A 135 -12.78 -16.01 -8.08
C LYS A 135 -14.06 -16.76 -7.76
N LEU A 136 -15.20 -16.13 -8.03
CA LEU A 136 -16.53 -16.72 -7.89
C LEU A 136 -17.18 -16.83 -9.28
N SER A 137 -17.84 -17.94 -9.53
CA SER A 137 -18.72 -18.11 -10.68
C SER A 137 -20.13 -18.41 -10.17
N ILE A 138 -21.08 -17.54 -10.50
CA ILE A 138 -22.41 -17.47 -9.91
C ILE A 138 -23.44 -17.68 -11.02
N VAL A 139 -24.25 -18.71 -10.93
CA VAL A 139 -25.40 -18.91 -11.80
C VAL A 139 -26.55 -18.06 -11.27
N VAL A 140 -26.90 -17.00 -11.98
CA VAL A 140 -28.03 -16.12 -11.65
C VAL A 140 -29.23 -16.46 -12.49
N SER A 141 -30.43 -16.21 -11.96
CA SER A 141 -31.68 -16.31 -12.69
C SER A 141 -32.52 -15.05 -12.46
N SER A 142 -33.38 -14.72 -13.43
CA SER A 142 -34.25 -13.55 -13.38
C SER A 142 -35.03 -13.46 -12.04
N GLY A 143 -34.96 -12.31 -11.39
CA GLY A 143 -35.61 -12.02 -10.12
C GLY A 143 -35.03 -12.74 -8.88
N LYS A 144 -33.99 -13.56 -9.02
CA LYS A 144 -33.32 -14.23 -7.91
C LYS A 144 -32.18 -13.39 -7.34
N THR A 145 -32.03 -13.47 -6.03
CA THR A 145 -30.95 -12.78 -5.29
C THR A 145 -30.04 -13.81 -4.64
N ILE A 146 -28.74 -13.66 -4.85
CA ILE A 146 -27.70 -14.47 -4.24
C ILE A 146 -26.89 -13.55 -3.31
N LYS A 147 -26.72 -13.98 -2.07
CA LYS A 147 -25.92 -13.28 -1.06
C LYS A 147 -24.63 -14.06 -0.82
N ILE A 148 -23.52 -13.35 -0.82
CA ILE A 148 -22.18 -13.87 -0.52
C ILE A 148 -21.73 -13.11 0.71
N GLU A 149 -21.70 -13.79 1.84
CA GLU A 149 -21.33 -13.23 3.13
C GLU A 149 -20.18 -14.03 3.70
N PRO A 150 -19.12 -13.38 4.22
CA PRO A 150 -18.10 -14.08 4.97
C PRO A 150 -18.68 -14.67 6.25
N LEU A 151 -18.15 -15.81 6.70
CA LEU A 151 -18.44 -16.29 8.03
C LEU A 151 -17.75 -15.38 9.03
N GLN A 152 -18.53 -14.85 9.96
CA GLN A 152 -17.95 -14.24 11.15
C GLN A 152 -17.01 -15.27 11.82
N SER A 153 -15.78 -14.86 12.10
CA SER A 153 -14.92 -15.58 13.01
C SER A 153 -15.64 -15.76 14.36
N ASP A 154 -15.27 -16.76 15.11
CA ASP A 154 -15.84 -17.11 16.41
C ASP A 154 -16.36 -15.88 17.16
N SER A 155 -17.65 -15.88 17.51
CA SER A 155 -18.41 -14.79 18.15
C SER A 155 -17.91 -14.41 19.56
N THR A 156 -16.60 -14.43 19.76
CA THR A 156 -15.95 -14.11 21.06
C THR A 156 -15.73 -12.62 21.26
N GLY A 157 -15.97 -11.79 20.22
CA GLY A 157 -15.66 -10.37 20.25
C GLY A 157 -14.15 -10.06 20.37
N LYS A 158 -13.29 -11.09 20.24
CA LYS A 158 -11.84 -10.96 20.37
C LYS A 158 -11.17 -11.07 19.02
N TYR A 159 -10.36 -10.10 18.67
CA TYR A 159 -9.59 -10.09 17.41
C TYR A 159 -8.34 -9.22 17.52
N GLN A 160 -7.44 -9.39 16.57
CA GLN A 160 -6.27 -8.53 16.44
C GLN A 160 -6.16 -7.97 15.03
N TYR A 161 -5.61 -6.80 14.94
CA TYR A 161 -5.26 -6.13 13.69
C TYR A 161 -3.90 -5.45 13.77
N ILE A 162 -3.33 -5.15 12.61
CA ILE A 162 -2.01 -4.53 12.50
C ILE A 162 -2.20 -3.09 12.04
N ILE A 163 -1.36 -2.20 12.55
CA ILE A 163 -1.27 -0.80 12.10
C ILE A 163 0.16 -0.52 11.66
N LEU A 164 0.29 0.06 10.49
CA LEU A 164 1.54 0.55 9.90
C LEU A 164 1.26 1.78 9.05
N GLY A 165 2.29 2.48 8.60
CA GLY A 165 2.20 3.61 7.69
C GLY A 165 3.57 4.11 7.29
N ASP A 166 3.65 5.00 6.31
CA ASP A 166 4.90 5.57 5.78
C ASP A 166 5.86 4.50 5.22
N ASN A 167 5.35 3.56 4.47
CA ASN A 167 6.16 2.53 3.82
C ASN A 167 6.85 3.03 2.54
N ARG A 168 6.22 3.96 1.80
CA ARG A 168 6.75 4.65 0.61
C ARG A 168 7.61 3.76 -0.31
N ASP A 169 8.91 4.03 -0.37
CA ASP A 169 9.92 3.29 -1.16
C ASP A 169 10.80 2.35 -0.33
N GLY A 170 10.45 2.16 0.96
CA GLY A 170 11.13 1.24 1.88
C GLY A 170 10.73 -0.22 1.69
N TYR A 171 10.77 -0.73 0.46
CA TYR A 171 10.25 -2.06 0.11
C TYR A 171 10.96 -3.21 0.82
N ASP A 172 12.22 -3.05 1.22
CA ASP A 172 12.97 -4.02 2.03
C ASP A 172 12.41 -4.16 3.43
N THR A 173 12.14 -3.03 4.10
CA THR A 173 11.50 -2.99 5.42
C THR A 173 10.06 -3.51 5.32
N PHE A 174 9.32 -3.06 4.32
CA PHE A 174 7.93 -3.45 4.10
C PHE A 174 7.78 -4.95 3.81
N ASP A 175 8.70 -5.57 3.04
CA ASP A 175 8.71 -7.02 2.82
C ASP A 175 8.92 -7.80 4.13
N ASN A 176 9.82 -7.32 5.00
CA ASN A 176 10.01 -7.91 6.33
C ASN A 176 8.74 -7.81 7.19
N ILE A 177 8.07 -6.65 7.17
CA ILE A 177 6.78 -6.48 7.87
C ILE A 177 5.74 -7.47 7.34
N ILE A 178 5.60 -7.59 6.02
CA ILE A 178 4.62 -8.49 5.38
C ILE A 178 4.83 -9.94 5.82
N GLN A 179 6.08 -10.41 5.86
CA GLN A 179 6.41 -11.76 6.32
C GLN A 179 5.98 -11.99 7.77
N GLN A 180 6.23 -11.02 8.66
CA GLN A 180 5.82 -11.11 10.06
C GLN A 180 4.31 -11.01 10.23
N VAL A 181 3.64 -10.11 9.51
CA VAL A 181 2.19 -9.88 9.56
C VAL A 181 1.43 -11.14 9.17
N ASN A 182 1.82 -11.82 8.08
CA ASN A 182 1.18 -13.06 7.66
C ASN A 182 1.29 -14.15 8.72
N GLY A 183 2.39 -14.21 9.49
CA GLY A 183 2.56 -15.15 10.61
C GLY A 183 1.72 -14.81 11.86
N LYS A 184 1.19 -13.57 11.97
CA LYS A 184 0.33 -13.15 13.10
C LYS A 184 -1.16 -13.41 12.86
N ASN A 185 -1.58 -13.72 11.64
CA ASN A 185 -2.98 -13.93 11.26
C ASN A 185 -3.93 -12.81 11.73
N PRO A 186 -3.66 -11.53 11.43
CA PRO A 186 -4.56 -10.46 11.81
C PRO A 186 -5.86 -10.55 11.00
N VAL A 187 -6.96 -10.04 11.57
CA VAL A 187 -8.23 -9.97 10.84
C VAL A 187 -8.14 -8.96 9.70
N PHE A 188 -7.40 -7.88 9.90
CA PHE A 188 -7.06 -6.90 8.87
C PHE A 188 -5.78 -6.13 9.22
N VAL A 189 -5.28 -5.37 8.27
CA VAL A 189 -4.14 -4.46 8.39
C VAL A 189 -4.61 -3.05 8.06
N ILE A 190 -4.19 -2.05 8.83
CA ILE A 190 -4.30 -0.63 8.52
C ILE A 190 -2.95 -0.18 7.96
N ASP A 191 -2.94 0.33 6.72
CA ASP A 191 -1.79 1.00 6.12
C ASP A 191 -2.13 2.48 5.98
N ASN A 192 -1.62 3.28 6.91
CA ASN A 192 -2.07 4.62 7.18
C ASN A 192 -1.37 5.69 6.33
N GLY A 193 -1.39 5.51 5.02
CA GLY A 193 -0.95 6.51 4.05
C GLY A 193 0.57 6.57 3.83
N ASP A 194 0.96 7.40 2.86
CA ASP A 194 2.29 7.43 2.29
C ASP A 194 2.70 6.04 1.76
N LEU A 195 1.77 5.44 0.99
CA LEU A 195 1.92 4.13 0.37
C LEU A 195 3.02 4.14 -0.68
N VAL A 196 3.18 5.29 -1.36
CA VAL A 196 4.17 5.49 -2.42
C VAL A 196 4.89 6.83 -2.26
N PHE A 197 6.09 6.94 -2.83
CA PHE A 197 6.93 8.13 -2.66
C PHE A 197 6.42 9.38 -3.38
N SER A 198 5.78 9.27 -4.54
CA SER A 198 5.39 10.45 -5.34
C SER A 198 4.14 10.27 -6.21
N GLY A 199 3.22 9.39 -5.84
CA GLY A 199 1.93 9.22 -6.52
C GLY A 199 2.01 8.71 -7.96
N LYS A 200 3.16 8.22 -8.42
CA LYS A 200 3.35 7.77 -9.81
C LYS A 200 2.75 6.38 -10.03
N PRO A 201 2.15 6.11 -11.21
CA PRO A 201 1.53 4.82 -11.52
C PRO A 201 2.46 3.61 -11.35
N ASN A 202 3.74 3.74 -11.73
CA ASN A 202 4.72 2.66 -11.55
C ASN A 202 5.02 2.37 -10.07
N GLN A 203 4.96 3.37 -9.20
CA GLN A 203 5.15 3.18 -7.76
C GLN A 203 3.96 2.47 -7.15
N TYR A 204 2.73 2.87 -7.52
CA TYR A 204 1.51 2.17 -7.12
C TYR A 204 1.48 0.72 -7.60
N ARG A 205 2.03 0.44 -8.79
CA ARG A 205 2.17 -0.92 -9.29
C ARG A 205 3.08 -1.76 -8.38
N LEU A 206 4.26 -1.24 -8.02
CA LEU A 206 5.19 -1.92 -7.12
C LEU A 206 4.57 -2.13 -5.73
N PHE A 207 3.93 -1.10 -5.20
CA PHE A 207 3.22 -1.19 -3.93
C PHE A 207 2.11 -2.25 -3.97
N ASN A 208 1.30 -2.29 -5.04
CA ASN A 208 0.26 -3.29 -5.19
C ASN A 208 0.80 -4.73 -5.27
N GLN A 209 1.98 -4.93 -5.86
CA GLN A 209 2.67 -6.24 -5.81
C GLN A 209 3.05 -6.63 -4.38
N MET A 210 3.48 -5.67 -3.56
CA MET A 210 3.76 -5.93 -2.15
C MET A 210 2.48 -6.28 -1.40
N LEU A 211 1.41 -5.48 -1.57
CA LEU A 211 0.10 -5.76 -0.95
C LEU A 211 -0.46 -7.13 -1.32
N SER A 212 -0.24 -7.59 -2.55
CA SER A 212 -0.74 -8.90 -3.00
C SER A 212 -0.16 -10.09 -2.23
N LYS A 213 0.91 -9.88 -1.45
CA LYS A 213 1.52 -10.89 -0.57
C LYS A 213 0.87 -10.97 0.81
N ILE A 214 0.06 -9.99 1.20
CA ILE A 214 -0.65 -9.98 2.49
C ILE A 214 -1.90 -10.84 2.38
N SER A 215 -2.05 -11.80 3.29
CA SER A 215 -3.11 -12.84 3.24
C SER A 215 -4.46 -12.39 3.82
N THR A 216 -4.63 -11.10 4.13
CA THR A 216 -5.86 -10.54 4.69
C THR A 216 -6.16 -9.17 4.09
N THR A 217 -7.25 -8.55 4.51
CA THR A 217 -7.65 -7.21 4.07
C THR A 217 -6.67 -6.15 4.54
N VAL A 218 -6.25 -5.27 3.63
CA VAL A 218 -5.48 -4.06 3.94
C VAL A 218 -6.38 -2.85 3.71
N CYS A 219 -6.68 -2.13 4.78
CA CYS A 219 -7.44 -0.89 4.78
C CYS A 219 -6.45 0.27 4.70
N THR A 220 -6.60 1.14 3.70
CA THR A 220 -5.62 2.21 3.43
C THR A 220 -6.23 3.60 3.61
N THR A 221 -5.41 4.60 3.91
CA THR A 221 -5.71 6.03 3.79
C THR A 221 -4.79 6.68 2.76
N LEU A 222 -5.09 7.92 2.38
CA LEU A 222 -4.19 8.75 1.58
C LEU A 222 -3.17 9.45 2.48
N GLY A 223 -1.89 9.42 2.07
CA GLY A 223 -0.85 10.28 2.60
C GLY A 223 -0.51 11.43 1.63
N ASN A 224 0.25 12.41 2.09
CA ASN A 224 0.60 13.58 1.27
C ASN A 224 1.56 13.23 0.11
N HIS A 225 2.27 12.11 0.18
CA HIS A 225 3.06 11.58 -0.92
C HIS A 225 2.20 10.88 -1.98
N ASP A 226 1.12 10.26 -1.59
CA ASP A 226 0.21 9.53 -2.48
C ASP A 226 -0.52 10.43 -3.46
N ILE A 227 -0.82 11.68 -3.06
CA ILE A 227 -1.61 12.63 -3.88
C ILE A 227 -0.79 13.41 -4.90
N ARG A 228 0.55 13.27 -4.90
CA ARG A 228 1.42 14.03 -5.80
C ARG A 228 1.13 13.71 -7.27
N GLY A 229 1.13 14.75 -8.12
CA GLY A 229 0.75 14.61 -9.52
C GLY A 229 -0.71 14.13 -9.67
N ASN A 230 -0.94 13.06 -10.44
CA ASN A 230 -2.24 12.41 -10.58
C ASN A 230 -2.43 11.24 -9.58
N GLY A 231 -1.68 11.25 -8.48
CA GLY A 231 -1.66 10.17 -7.52
C GLY A 231 -3.00 9.93 -6.85
N ARG A 232 -3.78 10.99 -6.56
CA ARG A 232 -5.13 10.89 -5.98
C ARG A 232 -6.08 10.08 -6.88
N ASP A 233 -6.08 10.34 -8.19
CA ASP A 233 -6.90 9.61 -9.15
C ASP A 233 -6.46 8.14 -9.24
N THR A 234 -5.15 7.90 -9.23
CA THR A 234 -4.57 6.55 -9.23
C THR A 234 -4.95 5.79 -7.96
N TYR A 235 -4.84 6.43 -6.79
CA TYR A 235 -5.28 5.85 -5.52
C TYR A 235 -6.77 5.50 -5.56
N THR A 236 -7.62 6.44 -5.97
CA THR A 236 -9.08 6.23 -6.04
C THR A 236 -9.44 5.04 -6.94
N MET A 237 -8.76 4.91 -8.06
CA MET A 237 -8.94 3.80 -8.98
C MET A 237 -8.52 2.45 -8.35
N LEU A 238 -7.44 2.42 -7.59
CA LEU A 238 -6.83 1.18 -7.11
C LEU A 238 -7.32 0.76 -5.72
N TYR A 239 -7.50 1.72 -4.82
CA TYR A 239 -7.73 1.48 -3.38
C TYR A 239 -9.08 1.95 -2.89
N GLY A 240 -9.78 2.84 -3.61
CA GLY A 240 -11.16 3.22 -3.33
C GLY A 240 -11.34 4.67 -2.88
N PRO A 241 -12.41 4.95 -2.11
CA PRO A 241 -12.76 6.29 -1.71
C PRO A 241 -11.73 6.90 -0.75
N ALA A 242 -11.71 8.23 -0.70
CA ALA A 242 -10.85 8.99 0.20
C ALA A 242 -11.24 8.83 1.68
N TYR A 243 -12.51 8.54 1.94
CA TYR A 243 -13.03 8.29 3.30
C TYR A 243 -14.14 7.25 3.29
N TYR A 244 -14.19 6.43 4.33
CA TYR A 244 -15.15 5.34 4.52
C TYR A 244 -15.11 4.84 5.96
N SER A 245 -16.10 4.03 6.35
CA SER A 245 -16.12 3.36 7.65
C SER A 245 -16.64 1.94 7.54
N PHE A 246 -16.37 1.12 8.54
CA PHE A 246 -16.95 -0.20 8.70
C PHE A 246 -17.00 -0.61 10.17
N ASP A 247 -17.88 -1.56 10.43
CA ASP A 247 -18.00 -2.20 11.74
C ASP A 247 -17.34 -3.59 11.73
N ILE A 248 -16.77 -3.96 12.85
CA ILE A 248 -16.36 -5.31 13.18
C ILE A 248 -16.63 -5.57 14.66
N GLU A 249 -17.47 -6.55 14.96
CA GLU A 249 -17.97 -6.82 16.31
C GLU A 249 -18.55 -5.54 16.96
N ASP A 250 -18.07 -5.16 18.13
CA ASP A 250 -18.46 -3.96 18.88
C ASP A 250 -17.63 -2.71 18.54
N SER A 251 -16.86 -2.75 17.47
CA SER A 251 -15.93 -1.69 17.10
C SER A 251 -16.30 -1.05 15.76
N HIS A 252 -16.09 0.26 15.68
CA HIS A 252 -16.31 1.08 14.50
C HIS A 252 -15.03 1.73 14.06
N PHE A 253 -14.62 1.50 12.82
CA PHE A 253 -13.40 2.03 12.22
C PHE A 253 -13.73 3.05 11.15
N VAL A 254 -13.19 4.26 11.29
CA VAL A 254 -13.38 5.40 10.38
C VAL A 254 -12.06 5.74 9.72
N PHE A 255 -12.04 5.82 8.41
CA PHE A 255 -10.86 6.18 7.61
C PHE A 255 -11.10 7.53 6.97
N MET A 256 -10.13 8.45 7.12
CA MET A 256 -10.21 9.83 6.67
C MET A 256 -9.02 10.19 5.78
N ASP A 257 -9.23 11.09 4.86
CA ASP A 257 -8.16 11.74 4.09
C ASP A 257 -7.82 13.09 4.73
N SER A 258 -6.63 13.19 5.31
CA SER A 258 -6.06 14.44 5.83
C SER A 258 -4.93 14.99 4.94
N SER A 259 -4.87 14.58 3.68
CA SER A 259 -3.82 14.97 2.75
C SER A 259 -4.35 15.97 1.72
N PRO A 260 -4.31 17.29 2.03
CA PRO A 260 -4.76 18.32 1.11
C PRO A 260 -3.79 18.45 -0.08
N GLY A 261 -4.20 19.13 -1.11
CA GLY A 261 -3.29 19.61 -2.16
C GLY A 261 -2.28 20.62 -1.61
N TRP A 262 -1.17 20.80 -2.29
CA TRP A 262 -0.11 21.76 -1.91
C TRP A 262 -0.58 23.21 -1.71
N SER A 263 -1.74 23.57 -2.30
CA SER A 263 -2.34 24.91 -2.20
C SER A 263 -3.41 25.04 -1.12
N GLU A 264 -3.77 23.94 -0.46
CA GLU A 264 -4.86 23.91 0.50
C GLU A 264 -4.31 23.90 1.92
N LYS A 265 -4.79 24.84 2.74
CA LYS A 265 -4.42 24.89 4.18
C LYS A 265 -5.25 23.89 5.00
N GLN A 266 -6.47 23.64 4.56
CA GLN A 266 -7.41 22.74 5.24
C GLN A 266 -7.01 21.28 4.99
N ALA A 267 -6.74 20.54 6.06
CA ALA A 267 -6.33 19.14 5.98
C ALA A 267 -7.50 18.21 5.61
N ILE A 268 -8.66 18.41 6.22
CA ILE A 268 -9.86 17.59 6.04
C ILE A 268 -10.98 18.47 5.46
N SER A 269 -11.56 18.08 4.32
CA SER A 269 -12.61 18.89 3.68
C SER A 269 -13.89 18.97 4.52
N ASP A 270 -14.67 20.06 4.35
CA ASP A 270 -15.95 20.24 5.04
C ASP A 270 -16.95 19.13 4.74
N GLN A 271 -16.90 18.55 3.54
CA GLN A 271 -17.71 17.39 3.19
C GLN A 271 -17.37 16.17 4.07
N GLN A 272 -16.06 15.92 4.29
CA GLN A 272 -15.62 14.85 5.18
C GLN A 272 -16.02 15.12 6.63
N TYR A 273 -15.89 16.35 7.12
CA TYR A 273 -16.33 16.70 8.48
C TYR A 273 -17.84 16.48 8.67
N THR A 274 -18.65 16.89 7.69
CA THR A 274 -20.11 16.69 7.74
C THR A 274 -20.47 15.20 7.79
N TRP A 275 -19.80 14.40 6.96
CA TRP A 275 -19.97 12.94 6.96
C TRP A 275 -19.48 12.31 8.25
N LEU A 276 -18.29 12.69 8.74
CA LEU A 276 -17.67 12.17 9.95
C LEU A 276 -18.57 12.37 11.17
N GLU A 277 -19.08 13.57 11.36
CA GLU A 277 -19.97 13.86 12.50
C GLU A 277 -21.22 12.99 12.46
N LYS A 278 -21.84 12.81 11.29
CA LYS A 278 -22.98 11.93 11.11
C LYS A 278 -22.65 10.47 11.40
N ASP A 279 -21.49 10.01 10.98
CA ASP A 279 -21.01 8.64 11.13
C ASP A 279 -20.68 8.33 12.60
N LEU A 280 -19.94 9.20 13.27
CA LEU A 280 -19.64 9.11 14.70
C LEU A 280 -20.93 9.11 15.55
N LYS A 281 -21.90 9.93 15.20
CA LYS A 281 -23.19 9.96 15.87
C LYS A 281 -23.96 8.65 15.76
N LYS A 282 -23.92 7.99 14.61
CA LYS A 282 -24.56 6.66 14.41
C LYS A 282 -23.85 5.55 15.19
N SER A 283 -22.56 5.71 15.47
CA SER A 283 -21.71 4.69 16.05
C SER A 283 -21.57 4.80 17.57
N GLN A 284 -22.38 5.65 18.20
CA GLN A 284 -22.39 5.78 19.66
C GLN A 284 -22.70 4.44 20.35
N GLY A 285 -21.95 4.14 21.42
CA GLY A 285 -22.03 2.87 22.14
C GLY A 285 -21.09 1.78 21.62
N LYS A 286 -20.41 2.02 20.49
CA LYS A 286 -19.30 1.18 20.01
C LYS A 286 -17.95 1.76 20.46
N ARG A 287 -16.88 0.95 20.36
CA ARG A 287 -15.50 1.44 20.42
C ARG A 287 -15.19 2.08 19.08
N ILE A 288 -14.85 3.35 19.07
CA ILE A 288 -14.62 4.11 17.84
C ILE A 288 -13.14 4.33 17.64
N PHE A 289 -12.64 3.96 16.46
CA PHE A 289 -11.27 4.16 16.02
C PHE A 289 -11.26 5.03 14.78
N VAL A 290 -10.50 6.12 14.78
CA VAL A 290 -10.34 7.02 13.63
C VAL A 290 -8.93 6.88 13.08
N VAL A 291 -8.81 6.76 11.77
CA VAL A 291 -7.55 6.58 11.05
C VAL A 291 -7.38 7.72 10.08
N THR A 292 -6.32 8.48 10.22
CA THR A 292 -5.95 9.55 9.29
C THR A 292 -4.44 9.72 9.25
N HIS A 293 -3.88 10.17 8.12
CA HIS A 293 -2.44 10.17 7.93
C HIS A 293 -1.75 11.30 8.70
N ILE A 294 -2.09 12.56 8.42
CA ILE A 294 -1.45 13.72 9.03
C ILE A 294 -2.06 13.97 10.42
N PRO A 295 -1.24 14.12 11.47
CA PRO A 295 -1.72 14.40 12.81
C PRO A 295 -2.28 15.82 12.95
N PRO A 296 -3.21 16.08 13.90
CA PRO A 296 -3.68 17.43 14.14
C PRO A 296 -2.57 18.38 14.62
N HIS A 297 -1.56 17.86 15.33
CA HIS A 297 -0.33 18.59 15.64
C HIS A 297 0.85 17.64 15.82
N ASP A 298 2.05 18.18 15.73
CA ASP A 298 3.29 17.46 15.92
C ASP A 298 3.68 17.44 17.42
N PRO A 299 3.66 16.30 18.10
CA PRO A 299 3.94 16.25 19.53
C PRO A 299 5.43 16.36 19.87
N ARG A 300 6.35 16.40 18.89
CA ARG A 300 7.81 16.41 19.13
C ARG A 300 8.28 17.68 19.82
N SER A 301 7.65 18.82 19.56
CA SER A 301 7.94 20.08 20.26
C SER A 301 7.50 20.08 21.72
N GLY A 302 6.55 19.21 22.07
CA GLY A 302 5.89 19.22 23.37
C GLY A 302 5.00 20.45 23.60
N VAL A 303 4.69 21.21 22.55
CA VAL A 303 3.79 22.38 22.56
C VAL A 303 2.89 22.30 21.36
N THR A 304 1.58 22.45 21.57
CA THR A 304 0.63 22.58 20.46
C THR A 304 0.45 24.03 20.06
N PRO A 305 0.16 24.35 18.79
CA PRO A 305 -0.08 25.73 18.34
C PRO A 305 -1.15 26.48 19.16
N ASN A 306 -2.15 25.78 19.67
CA ASN A 306 -3.22 26.35 20.51
C ASN A 306 -2.75 26.75 21.91
N GLU A 307 -1.65 26.18 22.42
CA GLU A 307 -1.09 26.49 23.74
C GLU A 307 -0.14 27.70 23.70
N ILE A 308 0.33 28.08 22.50
CA ILE A 308 1.30 29.17 22.32
C ILE A 308 0.83 30.49 22.99
N PRO A 309 -0.44 30.96 22.83
CA PRO A 309 -0.88 32.17 23.50
C PRO A 309 -0.78 32.11 25.02
N ASN A 310 -1.00 30.95 25.62
CA ASN A 310 -0.90 30.73 27.06
C ASN A 310 0.57 30.82 27.52
N TYR A 311 1.47 30.10 26.85
CA TYR A 311 2.90 30.12 27.14
C TYR A 311 3.50 31.53 26.95
N VAL A 312 3.08 32.28 25.92
CA VAL A 312 3.50 33.67 25.74
C VAL A 312 3.07 34.55 26.90
N ASN A 313 1.90 34.35 27.47
CA ASN A 313 1.43 35.10 28.63
C ASN A 313 2.18 34.66 29.91
N GLU A 314 2.45 33.39 30.08
CA GLU A 314 3.21 32.84 31.22
C GLU A 314 4.65 33.32 31.22
N VAL A 315 5.30 33.40 30.04
CA VAL A 315 6.65 34.01 29.90
C VAL A 315 6.65 35.46 30.29
N LYS A 316 5.63 36.26 29.93
CA LYS A 316 5.48 37.64 30.35
C LYS A 316 5.35 37.77 31.88
N SER A 317 4.88 36.72 32.54
CA SER A 317 4.81 36.64 34.00
C SER A 317 6.09 36.10 34.67
N GLY A 318 7.12 35.79 33.89
CA GLY A 318 8.42 35.34 34.38
C GLY A 318 8.54 33.81 34.54
N ASP A 319 7.74 33.02 33.85
CA ASP A 319 7.81 31.58 33.89
C ASP A 319 8.90 31.03 32.95
N ASN A 320 10.00 30.57 33.52
CA ASN A 320 11.13 29.99 32.79
C ASN A 320 10.80 28.67 32.11
N TRP A 321 9.84 27.90 32.61
CA TRP A 321 9.42 26.65 31.98
C TRP A 321 8.63 26.94 30.69
N ALA A 322 7.72 27.92 30.72
CA ALA A 322 7.00 28.40 29.57
C ALA A 322 7.94 28.95 28.48
N GLU A 323 9.00 29.69 28.91
CA GLU A 323 10.04 30.18 28.00
C GLU A 323 10.79 29.03 27.33
N GLN A 324 11.17 27.98 28.07
CA GLN A 324 11.82 26.80 27.50
C GLN A 324 10.92 26.08 26.52
N LYS A 325 9.62 25.96 26.81
CA LYS A 325 8.63 25.37 25.88
C LYS A 325 8.52 26.16 24.59
N LEU A 326 8.43 27.48 24.66
CA LEU A 326 8.37 28.35 23.47
C LEU A 326 9.67 28.31 22.65
N ASN A 327 10.81 28.20 23.28
CA ASN A 327 12.10 28.10 22.62
C ASN A 327 12.17 26.75 21.86
N ASN A 328 11.78 25.64 22.47
CA ASN A 328 11.71 24.35 21.81
C ASN A 328 10.76 24.39 20.62
N TYR A 329 9.58 25.00 20.78
CA TYR A 329 8.63 25.17 19.67
C TYR A 329 9.23 25.98 18.53
N ASN A 330 9.87 27.13 18.83
CA ASN A 330 10.48 27.98 17.81
C ASN A 330 11.62 27.30 17.05
N GLU A 331 12.36 26.40 17.71
CA GLU A 331 13.40 25.58 17.07
C GLU A 331 12.82 24.48 16.17
N THR A 332 11.63 23.99 16.46
CA THR A 332 11.01 22.86 15.75
C THR A 332 9.87 23.23 14.82
N LYS A 333 9.36 24.47 14.88
CA LYS A 333 8.19 24.92 14.10
C LYS A 333 8.32 24.76 12.59
N ASP A 334 9.53 24.91 12.05
CA ASP A 334 9.80 24.72 10.63
C ASP A 334 9.85 23.23 10.23
N MET A 335 9.85 22.35 11.23
CA MET A 335 9.76 20.89 11.08
C MET A 335 8.40 20.37 11.51
N GLU A 336 7.41 21.25 11.72
CA GLU A 336 6.09 20.83 12.14
C GLU A 336 5.37 20.05 11.04
N HIS A 337 4.89 18.86 11.41
CA HIS A 337 4.22 17.91 10.52
C HIS A 337 2.75 17.69 10.93
N GLY A 338 2.13 18.73 11.49
CA GLY A 338 0.71 18.73 11.85
C GLY A 338 -0.18 19.43 10.81
N PHE A 339 -1.47 19.58 11.14
CA PHE A 339 -2.38 20.41 10.36
C PHE A 339 -1.86 21.84 10.31
N GLN A 340 -1.94 22.48 9.13
CA GLN A 340 -1.45 23.84 8.96
C GLN A 340 -2.33 24.88 9.66
N ASP A 341 -3.62 24.57 9.88
CA ASP A 341 -4.55 25.44 10.58
C ASP A 341 -4.78 24.95 12.02
N PRO A 342 -4.33 25.70 13.04
CA PRO A 342 -4.56 25.33 14.45
C PRO A 342 -6.05 25.29 14.84
N GLN A 343 -6.92 26.06 14.15
CA GLN A 343 -8.35 26.04 14.43
C GLN A 343 -8.97 24.74 13.92
N GLU A 344 -8.51 24.24 12.77
CA GLU A 344 -8.92 22.93 12.27
C GLU A 344 -8.43 21.81 13.17
N ALA A 345 -7.18 21.87 13.65
CA ALA A 345 -6.64 20.90 14.60
C ALA A 345 -7.52 20.82 15.86
N ALA A 346 -7.86 21.98 16.45
CA ALA A 346 -8.74 22.05 17.60
C ALA A 346 -10.16 21.53 17.30
N LYS A 347 -10.72 21.85 16.12
CA LYS A 347 -12.02 21.36 15.66
C LYS A 347 -12.03 19.82 15.58
N PHE A 348 -10.99 19.24 14.98
CA PHE A 348 -10.84 17.79 14.84
C PHE A 348 -10.77 17.11 16.22
N GLU A 349 -9.86 17.57 17.09
CA GLU A 349 -9.67 16.99 18.41
C GLU A 349 -10.91 17.11 19.30
N ASN A 350 -11.61 18.26 19.24
CA ASN A 350 -12.88 18.47 19.95
C ASN A 350 -13.98 17.51 19.46
N LEU A 351 -14.02 17.22 18.15
CA LEU A 351 -14.95 16.26 17.59
C LEU A 351 -14.64 14.83 18.10
N MET A 352 -13.37 14.44 18.14
CA MET A 352 -12.93 13.14 18.69
C MET A 352 -13.36 12.98 20.15
N SER A 353 -13.11 14.01 20.97
CA SER A 353 -13.49 14.02 22.39
C SER A 353 -15.00 13.98 22.58
N THR A 354 -15.76 14.80 21.84
CA THR A 354 -17.23 14.88 21.92
C THR A 354 -17.92 13.54 21.65
N TYR A 355 -17.39 12.76 20.71
CA TYR A 355 -17.95 11.45 20.34
C TYR A 355 -17.23 10.27 21.02
N HIS A 356 -16.38 10.56 22.03
CA HIS A 356 -15.67 9.56 22.83
C HIS A 356 -14.89 8.56 21.96
N VAL A 357 -14.18 9.07 20.96
CA VAL A 357 -13.27 8.26 20.14
C VAL A 357 -12.24 7.63 21.07
N ASP A 358 -12.07 6.33 20.95
CA ASP A 358 -11.15 5.55 21.77
C ASP A 358 -9.68 5.83 21.42
N THR A 359 -9.36 5.74 20.12
CA THR A 359 -8.01 5.95 19.61
C THR A 359 -8.04 6.55 18.22
N VAL A 360 -7.20 7.55 17.97
CA VAL A 360 -6.88 8.08 16.65
C VAL A 360 -5.53 7.52 16.22
N TYR A 361 -5.50 6.80 15.10
CA TYR A 361 -4.29 6.30 14.47
C TYR A 361 -3.78 7.29 13.43
N LEU A 362 -2.52 7.66 13.52
CA LEU A 362 -1.85 8.69 12.76
C LEU A 362 -0.53 8.14 12.18
N SER A 363 0.02 8.83 11.18
CA SER A 363 1.31 8.53 10.56
C SER A 363 2.09 9.82 10.26
N HIS A 364 2.70 9.96 9.08
CA HIS A 364 3.35 11.17 8.58
C HIS A 364 4.63 11.59 9.29
N ILE A 365 4.68 11.46 10.61
CA ILE A 365 5.91 11.63 11.38
C ILE A 365 6.56 10.26 11.45
N HIS A 366 7.68 10.08 10.75
CA HIS A 366 8.37 8.79 10.62
C HIS A 366 9.01 8.37 11.96
N SER A 367 8.15 8.15 12.94
CA SER A 367 8.50 7.79 14.32
C SER A 367 7.33 7.09 14.99
N TYR A 368 7.56 6.53 16.17
CA TYR A 368 6.50 6.11 17.08
C TYR A 368 6.34 7.18 18.17
N LEU A 369 5.14 7.75 18.24
CA LEU A 369 4.80 8.75 19.25
C LEU A 369 3.39 8.48 19.78
N GLU A 370 3.15 8.83 21.02
CA GLU A 370 1.86 8.65 21.67
C GLU A 370 1.57 9.82 22.60
N TYR A 371 0.33 10.31 22.57
CA TYR A 371 -0.17 11.27 23.54
C TYR A 371 -1.66 11.06 23.78
N THR A 372 -2.16 11.62 24.89
CA THR A 372 -3.59 11.62 25.23
C THR A 372 -4.06 13.06 25.37
N LYS A 373 -5.19 13.40 24.76
CA LYS A 373 -5.83 14.71 24.88
C LYS A 373 -7.32 14.54 25.05
N ASP A 374 -7.89 15.19 26.05
CA ASP A 374 -9.33 15.20 26.34
C ASP A 374 -9.97 13.80 26.38
N GLY A 375 -9.24 12.81 26.94
CA GLY A 375 -9.66 11.43 27.06
C GLY A 375 -9.47 10.58 25.79
N VAL A 376 -9.02 11.15 24.69
CA VAL A 376 -8.75 10.45 23.42
C VAL A 376 -7.27 10.12 23.32
N ARG A 377 -6.94 8.90 22.92
CA ARG A 377 -5.57 8.45 22.67
C ARG A 377 -5.18 8.71 21.23
N TYR A 378 -4.03 9.33 21.00
CA TYR A 378 -3.45 9.58 19.68
C TYR A 378 -2.17 8.77 19.53
N LEU A 379 -2.11 7.91 18.52
CA LEU A 379 -0.99 7.03 18.21
C LEU A 379 -0.43 7.34 16.82
N ILE A 380 0.81 7.77 16.75
CA ILE A 380 1.53 8.03 15.52
C ILE A 380 2.45 6.85 15.25
N SER A 381 2.35 6.25 14.06
CA SER A 381 3.15 5.10 13.63
C SER A 381 3.59 5.26 12.18
N GLY A 382 4.77 5.84 11.98
CA GLY A 382 5.35 6.10 10.68
C GLY A 382 6.64 5.29 10.41
N GLY A 383 6.70 4.05 10.88
CA GLY A 383 7.92 3.24 10.86
C GLY A 383 7.97 2.13 9.80
N ALA A 384 7.08 2.11 8.80
CA ALA A 384 6.96 0.95 7.91
C ALA A 384 7.95 0.93 6.73
N GLY A 385 8.84 1.92 6.60
CA GLY A 385 9.84 1.88 5.53
C GLY A 385 10.46 3.21 5.11
N ALA A 386 9.74 4.33 5.27
CA ALA A 386 10.27 5.66 4.96
C ALA A 386 11.52 6.00 5.82
N GLU A 387 12.26 7.01 5.41
CA GLU A 387 13.38 7.52 6.21
C GLU A 387 12.92 7.98 7.61
N LEU A 388 13.64 7.58 8.64
CA LEU A 388 13.32 7.94 10.02
C LEU A 388 13.68 9.41 10.29
N LEU A 389 12.75 10.18 10.86
CA LEU A 389 12.90 11.63 11.06
C LEU A 389 13.48 12.02 12.42
N THR A 390 13.62 11.09 13.35
CA THR A 390 14.22 11.37 14.67
C THR A 390 15.37 10.43 14.96
N LYS A 391 16.35 10.87 15.74
CA LYS A 391 17.56 10.08 16.06
C LYS A 391 17.25 8.78 16.82
N ASN A 392 16.15 8.74 17.56
CA ASN A 392 15.75 7.60 18.39
C ASN A 392 14.56 6.84 17.75
N SER A 393 14.26 7.09 16.48
CA SER A 393 13.25 6.35 15.75
C SER A 393 13.79 5.02 15.26
N TYR A 394 12.91 4.06 15.14
CA TYR A 394 13.16 2.73 14.61
C TYR A 394 12.04 2.30 13.68
N TYR A 395 12.36 1.41 12.76
CA TYR A 395 11.33 0.79 11.93
C TYR A 395 10.44 -0.11 12.78
N HIS A 396 9.15 -0.04 12.56
CA HIS A 396 8.17 -0.73 13.39
C HIS A 396 6.82 -0.87 12.71
N TYR A 397 6.00 -1.71 13.30
CA TYR A 397 4.55 -1.75 13.11
C TYR A 397 3.88 -1.97 14.47
N MET A 398 2.56 -1.80 14.56
CA MET A 398 1.81 -2.02 15.79
C MET A 398 0.86 -3.21 15.66
N ILE A 399 0.68 -3.95 16.75
CA ILE A 399 -0.35 -4.99 16.91
C ILE A 399 -1.37 -4.48 17.91
N ALA A 400 -2.60 -4.27 17.47
CA ALA A 400 -3.73 -3.98 18.33
C ALA A 400 -4.55 -5.24 18.58
N LYS A 401 -4.92 -5.46 19.85
CA LYS A 401 -5.77 -6.57 20.28
C LYS A 401 -7.02 -6.02 20.93
N ILE A 402 -8.17 -6.49 20.49
CA ILE A 402 -9.49 -6.21 21.07
C ILE A 402 -9.94 -7.49 21.78
N GLY A 403 -10.42 -7.36 22.99
CA GLY A 403 -10.87 -8.46 23.84
C GLY A 403 -11.23 -7.96 25.23
N ASP A 404 -11.07 -8.80 26.24
CA ASP A 404 -11.34 -8.42 27.66
C ASP A 404 -10.42 -7.27 28.09
N ILE A 405 -9.18 -7.26 27.58
CA ILE A 405 -8.21 -6.17 27.76
C ILE A 405 -7.81 -5.69 26.37
N LYS A 406 -7.98 -4.39 26.12
CA LYS A 406 -7.48 -3.73 24.93
C LYS A 406 -5.98 -3.46 25.10
N SER A 407 -5.19 -3.82 24.10
CA SER A 407 -3.77 -3.51 24.09
C SER A 407 -3.28 -3.12 22.70
N VAL A 408 -2.36 -2.18 22.63
CA VAL A 408 -1.57 -1.87 21.45
C VAL A 408 -0.11 -2.09 21.81
N THR A 409 0.57 -2.91 21.04
CA THR A 409 1.98 -3.23 21.24
C THR A 409 2.74 -2.86 19.97
N MET A 410 3.77 -2.04 20.11
CA MET A 410 4.69 -1.73 19.05
C MET A 410 5.71 -2.89 18.90
N VAL A 411 5.97 -3.27 17.67
CA VAL A 411 6.97 -4.28 17.29
C VAL A 411 8.09 -3.58 16.55
N GLU A 412 9.21 -3.41 17.23
CA GLU A 412 10.43 -2.88 16.63
C GLU A 412 11.03 -3.88 15.66
N LEU A 413 11.45 -3.39 14.50
CA LEU A 413 12.17 -4.20 13.53
C LEU A 413 13.67 -4.02 13.73
N PRO A 414 14.47 -5.10 13.56
CA PRO A 414 15.90 -4.94 13.51
C PRO A 414 16.21 -3.95 12.36
N SER A 415 16.81 -2.82 12.72
CA SER A 415 17.13 -1.77 11.74
C SER A 415 17.93 -2.40 10.61
N PRO A 416 17.39 -2.46 9.39
CA PRO A 416 18.28 -2.56 8.25
C PRO A 416 19.11 -1.30 8.36
N ALA A 417 20.42 -1.43 8.47
CA ALA A 417 21.29 -0.28 8.37
C ALA A 417 20.74 0.58 7.22
N ASN A 418 20.66 1.90 7.39
CA ASN A 418 20.24 2.86 6.36
C ASN A 418 21.17 2.75 5.13
N ASN A 419 21.16 1.57 4.51
CA ASN A 419 22.01 1.22 3.42
C ASN A 419 21.22 1.44 2.13
N TYR A 420 21.41 2.61 1.54
CA TYR A 420 20.84 2.96 0.25
C TYR A 420 21.01 1.85 -0.80
N LEU A 421 22.12 1.11 -0.76
CA LEU A 421 22.38 0.01 -1.70
C LEU A 421 21.37 -1.14 -1.52
N THR A 422 21.00 -1.48 -0.30
CA THR A 422 20.00 -2.53 -0.01
C THR A 422 18.63 -2.10 -0.51
N ARG A 423 18.24 -0.84 -0.26
CA ARG A 423 16.97 -0.27 -0.76
C ARG A 423 16.91 -0.25 -2.28
N TYR A 424 17.98 0.24 -2.94
CA TYR A 424 18.05 0.21 -4.40
C TYR A 424 18.01 -1.21 -4.97
N ALA A 425 18.67 -2.16 -4.33
CA ALA A 425 18.65 -3.57 -4.75
C ALA A 425 17.23 -4.17 -4.61
N ALA A 426 16.54 -3.94 -3.50
CA ALA A 426 15.17 -4.39 -3.29
C ALA A 426 14.20 -3.77 -4.30
N THR A 427 14.30 -2.46 -4.53
CA THR A 427 13.49 -1.75 -5.54
C THR A 427 13.76 -2.27 -6.95
N ALA A 428 15.04 -2.48 -7.31
CA ALA A 428 15.42 -3.00 -8.61
C ALA A 428 14.94 -4.44 -8.83
N GLN A 429 15.00 -5.28 -7.79
CA GLN A 429 14.49 -6.64 -7.82
C GLN A 429 12.97 -6.66 -8.01
N LEU A 430 12.25 -5.85 -7.23
CA LEU A 430 10.79 -5.74 -7.31
C LEU A 430 10.36 -5.22 -8.68
N PHE A 431 11.03 -4.17 -9.18
CA PHE A 431 10.80 -3.63 -10.51
C PHE A 431 11.07 -4.67 -11.60
N GLY A 432 12.18 -5.39 -11.51
CA GLY A 432 12.55 -6.45 -12.46
C GLY A 432 11.53 -7.58 -12.47
N SER A 433 11.00 -7.99 -11.31
CA SER A 433 9.96 -8.99 -11.20
C SER A 433 8.66 -8.52 -11.88
N ALA A 434 8.25 -7.29 -11.59
CA ALA A 434 7.05 -6.68 -12.21
C ALA A 434 7.13 -6.69 -13.73
N MET A 435 8.28 -6.29 -14.23
CA MET A 435 8.53 -6.21 -15.66
C MET A 435 8.56 -7.58 -16.33
N TYR A 436 9.15 -8.58 -15.66
CA TYR A 436 9.17 -9.96 -16.14
C TYR A 436 7.76 -10.56 -16.22
N GLU A 437 6.93 -10.32 -15.21
CA GLU A 437 5.53 -10.79 -15.18
C GLU A 437 4.70 -10.18 -16.33
N GLU A 438 4.93 -8.90 -16.65
CA GLU A 438 4.19 -8.22 -17.71
C GLU A 438 4.67 -8.58 -19.12
N ASN A 439 5.96 -8.78 -19.31
CA ASN A 439 6.55 -8.98 -20.63
C ASN A 439 7.86 -9.77 -20.57
N SER A 440 7.76 -11.06 -20.20
CA SER A 440 8.91 -11.96 -20.05
C SER A 440 9.80 -12.03 -21.30
N VAL A 441 9.20 -12.01 -22.49
CA VAL A 441 9.94 -12.06 -23.76
C VAL A 441 10.81 -10.82 -23.94
N ALA A 442 10.27 -9.62 -23.68
CA ALA A 442 11.04 -8.38 -23.81
C ALA A 442 12.20 -8.32 -22.79
N VAL A 443 11.95 -8.74 -21.55
CA VAL A 443 12.99 -8.78 -20.50
C VAL A 443 14.09 -9.77 -20.86
N VAL A 444 13.74 -10.96 -21.33
CA VAL A 444 14.75 -11.95 -21.78
C VAL A 444 15.56 -11.42 -22.96
N LEU A 445 14.93 -10.77 -23.94
CA LEU A 445 15.63 -10.18 -25.07
C LEU A 445 16.60 -9.06 -24.64
N VAL A 446 16.22 -8.23 -23.68
CA VAL A 446 17.12 -7.20 -23.12
C VAL A 446 18.31 -7.83 -22.41
N ILE A 447 18.09 -8.85 -21.59
CA ILE A 447 19.17 -9.55 -20.89
C ILE A 447 20.12 -10.23 -21.89
N VAL A 448 19.59 -10.95 -22.88
CA VAL A 448 20.39 -11.60 -23.93
C VAL A 448 21.18 -10.55 -24.72
N GLY A 449 20.53 -9.44 -25.11
CA GLY A 449 21.20 -8.33 -25.80
C GLY A 449 22.34 -7.73 -24.99
N PHE A 450 22.15 -7.54 -23.68
CA PHE A 450 23.18 -7.04 -22.78
C PHE A 450 24.35 -8.01 -22.63
N VAL A 451 24.08 -9.31 -22.48
CA VAL A 451 25.11 -10.35 -22.43
C VAL A 451 25.93 -10.38 -23.73
N LEU A 452 25.26 -10.34 -24.89
CA LEU A 452 25.95 -10.27 -26.19
C LEU A 452 26.78 -9.00 -26.34
N PHE A 453 26.28 -7.87 -25.87
CA PHE A 453 27.04 -6.60 -25.86
C PHE A 453 28.32 -6.71 -25.03
N ILE A 454 28.26 -7.26 -23.83
CA ILE A 454 29.44 -7.49 -22.97
C ILE A 454 30.43 -8.43 -23.65
N LEU A 455 29.93 -9.54 -24.22
CA LEU A 455 30.79 -10.49 -24.96
C LEU A 455 31.50 -9.81 -26.13
N LEU A 456 30.80 -8.98 -26.90
CA LEU A 456 31.41 -8.25 -28.02
C LEU A 456 32.45 -7.22 -27.55
N LEU A 457 32.21 -6.54 -26.41
CA LEU A 457 33.21 -5.65 -25.82
C LEU A 457 34.48 -6.41 -25.40
N ILE A 458 34.31 -7.56 -24.77
CA ILE A 458 35.41 -8.42 -24.36
C ILE A 458 36.20 -8.89 -25.57
N ILE A 459 35.53 -9.39 -26.61
CA ILE A 459 36.16 -9.79 -27.87
C ILE A 459 36.91 -8.60 -28.49
N LYS A 460 36.35 -7.41 -28.50
CA LYS A 460 36.97 -6.19 -29.02
C LYS A 460 38.25 -5.82 -28.26
N ILE A 461 38.22 -5.86 -26.92
CA ILE A 461 39.38 -5.60 -26.06
C ILE A 461 40.48 -6.62 -26.31
N TYR A 462 40.07 -7.88 -26.42
CA TYR A 462 41.00 -8.97 -26.67
C TYR A 462 41.70 -8.85 -28.04
N LEU A 463 40.94 -8.58 -29.11
CA LEU A 463 41.48 -8.34 -30.45
C LEU A 463 42.40 -7.10 -30.54
N ARG A 464 42.24 -6.13 -29.64
CA ARG A 464 43.15 -4.98 -29.51
C ARG A 464 44.50 -5.41 -28.96
N LYS A 465 44.58 -6.41 -28.09
CA LYS A 465 45.80 -6.92 -27.46
C LYS A 465 46.57 -7.90 -28.35
N LYS A 466 46.19 -8.11 -29.63
CA LYS A 466 46.80 -9.02 -30.61
C LYS A 466 46.97 -10.48 -30.13
N GLN A 467 46.11 -10.95 -29.25
CA GLN A 467 46.15 -12.33 -28.77
C GLN A 467 45.38 -13.28 -29.72
N PRO A 468 45.78 -14.56 -29.86
CA PRO A 468 45.07 -15.55 -30.68
C PRO A 468 43.64 -15.81 -30.19
N LEU A 469 42.72 -16.00 -31.13
CA LEU A 469 41.29 -16.23 -30.83
C LEU A 469 41.01 -17.49 -29.98
N ASP A 470 41.88 -18.51 -30.11
CA ASP A 470 41.74 -19.77 -29.35
C ASP A 470 41.84 -19.59 -27.84
N ASN A 471 42.58 -18.60 -27.37
CA ASN A 471 42.66 -18.27 -25.95
C ASN A 471 41.39 -17.54 -25.43
N VAL A 472 40.61 -16.90 -26.32
CA VAL A 472 39.32 -16.26 -25.93
C VAL A 472 38.29 -17.30 -25.53
N TRP A 473 38.16 -18.36 -26.31
CA TRP A 473 37.22 -19.44 -26.01
C TRP A 473 37.56 -20.18 -24.72
N LYS A 474 38.85 -20.42 -24.46
CA LYS A 474 39.30 -21.01 -23.21
C LYS A 474 38.95 -20.12 -22.02
N TRP A 475 39.21 -18.83 -22.09
CA TRP A 475 38.91 -17.85 -21.04
C TRP A 475 37.43 -17.68 -20.81
N LEU A 476 36.59 -17.60 -21.87
CA LEU A 476 35.13 -17.58 -21.75
C LEU A 476 34.55 -18.85 -21.11
N SER A 477 35.10 -20.01 -21.49
CA SER A 477 34.75 -21.29 -20.88
C SER A 477 35.09 -21.32 -19.38
N ASP A 478 36.23 -20.77 -19.00
CA ASP A 478 36.66 -20.76 -17.59
C ASP A 478 35.80 -19.76 -16.76
N ILE A 479 35.41 -18.61 -17.32
CA ILE A 479 34.43 -17.70 -16.69
C ILE A 479 33.07 -18.37 -16.55
N GLY A 480 32.58 -19.07 -17.57
CA GLY A 480 31.31 -19.80 -17.52
C GLY A 480 31.33 -20.88 -16.44
N LYS A 481 32.37 -21.64 -16.32
CA LYS A 481 32.55 -22.64 -15.25
C LYS A 481 32.58 -22.02 -13.86
N TYR A 482 33.27 -20.87 -13.71
CA TYR A 482 33.34 -20.15 -12.46
C TYR A 482 31.96 -19.58 -12.06
N ALA A 483 31.23 -18.96 -12.99
CA ALA A 483 29.91 -18.43 -12.78
C ALA A 483 28.91 -19.53 -12.36
N VAL A 484 28.92 -20.68 -13.06
CA VAL A 484 28.07 -21.85 -12.71
C VAL A 484 28.43 -22.40 -11.34
N LYS A 485 29.73 -22.46 -11.00
CA LYS A 485 30.16 -22.91 -9.65
C LYS A 485 29.64 -21.97 -8.57
N ARG A 486 29.80 -20.65 -8.75
CA ARG A 486 29.30 -19.63 -7.80
C ARG A 486 27.77 -19.65 -7.66
N PHE A 487 27.07 -19.78 -8.78
CA PHE A 487 25.62 -19.93 -8.77
C PHE A 487 25.16 -21.12 -7.97
N LYS A 488 25.79 -22.29 -8.16
CA LYS A 488 25.52 -23.50 -7.37
C LYS A 488 25.84 -23.33 -5.87
N GLU A 489 26.91 -22.59 -5.54
CA GLU A 489 27.26 -22.29 -4.14
C GLU A 489 26.23 -21.38 -3.47
N LEU A 490 25.68 -20.37 -4.18
CA LEU A 490 24.64 -19.49 -3.68
C LEU A 490 23.31 -20.23 -3.39
N PHE A 491 22.93 -21.19 -4.21
CA PHE A 491 21.71 -21.98 -3.98
C PHE A 491 21.90 -23.06 -2.93
N ARG A 492 23.09 -23.65 -2.79
CA ARG A 492 23.37 -24.67 -1.77
C ARG A 492 23.37 -24.14 -0.34
N ASN A 493 23.56 -22.84 -0.16
CA ASN A 493 23.50 -22.18 1.16
C ASN A 493 22.08 -21.75 1.54
N ARG A 494 21.11 -21.79 0.62
CA ARG A 494 19.70 -21.49 0.91
C ARG A 494 18.94 -22.67 1.57
N ASP A 495 19.42 -23.89 1.39
CA ASP A 495 18.79 -25.10 1.95
C ASP A 495 19.32 -25.45 3.36
N LYS A 496 20.11 -24.56 3.98
CA LYS A 496 20.71 -24.78 5.30
C LYS A 496 20.36 -23.76 6.38
N ASN A 497 19.43 -22.82 6.09
CA ASN A 497 18.92 -21.86 7.09
C ASN A 497 17.38 -21.92 7.15
#